data_03d16946c02d65efa40c4a14bf721dd5
#
_entry.id   03d16946c02d65efa40c4a14bf721dd5
#
_cell.length_a   1.000
_cell.length_b   1.000
_cell.length_c   1.000
_cell.angle_alpha   90.00
_cell.angle_beta   90.00
_cell.angle_gamma   90.00
#
_symmetry.space_group_name_H-M   'P 1'
#
loop_
_entity.id
_entity.type
_entity.pdbx_description
1 polymer ?
#
loop_
_entity_poly.entity_id
_entity_poly.type
_entity_poly.pdbx_seq_one_letter_code
_entity_poly.pdbx_strand_id
1 'polypeptide(L)'
;MPARIDRPLSPHLQTYRMTLTMALSVVHRATGLALYAGTLLLVWWLIAAASGPAAYAQLQAFAGSWIGRLILFGYTWALVFHLLSGIRYLIWDLTYGFEAREREWLTRAALIGSIVLTILLWVLVFAMGGGR
;
A
#
# COMPACT_ATOMS: atom_id res chain seq x y z
N MET A 1 55.37 -7.98 -12.86
CA MET A 1 53.99 -8.52 -12.64
C MET A 1 53.16 -7.39 -12.09
N PRO A 2 52.03 -7.05 -12.67
CA PRO A 2 51.15 -6.03 -12.10
C PRO A 2 50.66 -6.47 -10.73
N ALA A 3 50.75 -5.59 -9.73
CA ALA A 3 50.24 -5.85 -8.39
C ALA A 3 48.72 -6.22 -8.47
N ARG A 4 48.36 -7.38 -7.94
CA ARG A 4 46.99 -7.83 -7.88
C ARG A 4 46.28 -6.93 -6.87
N ILE A 5 45.45 -6.00 -7.35
CA ILE A 5 44.63 -5.17 -6.50
C ILE A 5 43.51 -6.07 -5.94
N ASP A 6 43.58 -6.30 -4.65
CA ASP A 6 42.56 -7.08 -3.93
C ASP A 6 41.29 -6.23 -3.80
N ARG A 7 40.37 -6.41 -4.74
CA ARG A 7 39.09 -5.67 -4.74
C ARG A 7 38.10 -6.36 -3.83
N PRO A 8 37.33 -5.61 -3.04
CA PRO A 8 36.30 -6.21 -2.21
C PRO A 8 35.27 -6.95 -3.10
N LEU A 9 34.89 -8.16 -2.68
CA LEU A 9 33.85 -8.93 -3.36
C LEU A 9 32.51 -8.25 -3.19
N SER A 10 31.69 -8.28 -4.26
CA SER A 10 30.30 -7.87 -4.18
C SER A 10 29.54 -8.71 -3.15
N PRO A 11 28.69 -8.14 -2.30
CA PRO A 11 27.90 -8.91 -1.35
C PRO A 11 27.00 -9.90 -2.08
N HIS A 12 27.07 -11.17 -1.67
CA HIS A 12 26.17 -12.22 -2.17
C HIS A 12 24.82 -12.18 -1.46
N LEU A 13 23.79 -12.79 -2.03
CA LEU A 13 22.46 -12.89 -1.44
C LEU A 13 22.45 -13.44 0.00
N GLN A 14 23.38 -14.34 0.32
CA GLN A 14 23.52 -14.91 1.66
C GLN A 14 23.99 -13.89 2.72
N THR A 15 24.71 -12.83 2.31
CA THR A 15 25.20 -11.77 3.21
C THR A 15 24.30 -10.55 3.21
N TYR A 16 23.34 -10.48 2.28
CA TYR A 16 22.40 -9.36 2.19
C TYR A 16 21.35 -9.44 3.29
N ARG A 17 21.29 -8.40 4.13
CA ARG A 17 20.26 -8.25 5.16
C ARG A 17 19.25 -7.20 4.73
N MET A 18 18.03 -7.62 4.47
CA MET A 18 16.94 -6.71 4.13
C MET A 18 16.53 -5.89 5.36
N THR A 19 16.68 -4.58 5.27
CA THR A 19 16.18 -3.65 6.29
C THR A 19 14.67 -3.46 6.15
N LEU A 20 14.00 -2.99 7.22
CA LEU A 20 12.57 -2.68 7.18
C LEU A 20 12.25 -1.67 6.05
N THR A 21 13.06 -0.63 5.90
CA THR A 21 12.89 0.39 4.86
C THR A 21 12.93 -0.22 3.44
N MET A 22 13.83 -1.18 3.21
CA MET A 22 13.93 -1.88 1.93
C MET A 22 12.71 -2.76 1.67
N ALA A 23 12.28 -3.53 2.68
CA ALA A 23 11.07 -4.36 2.60
C ALA A 23 9.83 -3.51 2.28
N LEU A 24 9.64 -2.39 2.97
CA LEU A 24 8.50 -1.51 2.72
C LEU A 24 8.60 -0.75 1.39
N SER A 25 9.79 -0.58 0.82
CA SER A 25 9.93 -0.09 -0.56
C SER A 25 9.36 -1.09 -1.58
N VAL A 26 9.57 -2.39 -1.37
CA VAL A 26 8.96 -3.44 -2.20
C VAL A 26 7.44 -3.46 -2.02
N VAL A 27 6.96 -3.38 -0.78
CA VAL A 27 5.51 -3.30 -0.49
C VAL A 27 4.88 -2.07 -1.13
N HIS A 28 5.56 -0.91 -1.12
CA HIS A 28 5.06 0.29 -1.79
C HIS A 28 4.89 0.09 -3.31
N ARG A 29 5.81 -0.60 -3.97
CA ARG A 29 5.67 -0.94 -5.39
C ARG A 29 4.53 -1.93 -5.63
N ALA A 30 4.40 -2.95 -4.77
CA ALA A 30 3.32 -3.91 -4.85
C ALA A 30 1.94 -3.26 -4.64
N THR A 31 1.83 -2.33 -3.68
CA THR A 31 0.60 -1.56 -3.49
C THR A 31 0.30 -0.65 -4.68
N GLY A 32 1.30 -0.03 -5.31
CA GLY A 32 1.12 0.73 -6.54
C GLY A 32 0.52 -0.13 -7.67
N LEU A 33 1.01 -1.36 -7.85
CA LEU A 33 0.44 -2.32 -8.79
C LEU A 33 -1.00 -2.70 -8.41
N ALA A 34 -1.26 -2.94 -7.13
CA ALA A 34 -2.61 -3.22 -6.63
C ALA A 34 -3.58 -2.05 -6.88
N LEU A 35 -3.13 -0.81 -6.72
CA LEU A 35 -3.93 0.38 -7.02
C LEU A 35 -4.22 0.49 -8.51
N TYR A 36 -3.24 0.21 -9.36
CA TYR A 36 -3.45 0.16 -10.82
C TYR A 36 -4.50 -0.89 -11.20
N ALA A 37 -4.37 -2.11 -10.68
CA ALA A 37 -5.38 -3.15 -10.89
C ALA A 37 -6.76 -2.75 -10.33
N GLY A 38 -6.79 -2.04 -9.20
CA GLY A 38 -8.03 -1.56 -8.57
C GLY A 38 -8.76 -0.48 -9.37
N THR A 39 -8.11 0.17 -10.35
CA THR A 39 -8.82 1.06 -11.28
C THR A 39 -9.89 0.33 -12.06
N LEU A 40 -9.73 -0.99 -12.29
CA LEU A 40 -10.75 -1.83 -12.92
C LEU A 40 -12.02 -1.94 -12.05
N LEU A 41 -11.88 -2.00 -10.73
CA LEU A 41 -13.02 -1.98 -9.81
C LEU A 41 -13.74 -0.64 -9.85
N LEU A 42 -13.00 0.46 -9.92
CA LEU A 42 -13.56 1.80 -10.07
C LEU A 42 -14.31 1.94 -11.40
N VAL A 43 -13.72 1.48 -12.51
CA VAL A 43 -14.36 1.49 -13.82
C VAL A 43 -15.65 0.64 -13.81
N TRP A 44 -15.61 -0.56 -13.22
CA TRP A 44 -16.80 -1.38 -13.07
C TRP A 44 -17.88 -0.67 -12.26
N TRP A 45 -17.50 -0.02 -11.17
CA TRP A 45 -18.45 0.77 -10.35
C TRP A 45 -19.09 1.90 -11.15
N LEU A 46 -18.32 2.66 -11.92
CA LEU A 46 -18.83 3.76 -12.77
C LEU A 46 -19.76 3.24 -13.85
N ILE A 47 -19.39 2.15 -14.53
CA ILE A 47 -20.22 1.51 -15.55
C ILE A 47 -21.53 1.01 -14.93
N ALA A 48 -21.48 0.33 -13.81
CA ALA A 48 -22.67 -0.18 -13.13
C ALA A 48 -23.60 0.96 -12.69
N ALA A 49 -23.05 2.04 -12.15
CA ALA A 49 -23.82 3.23 -11.78
C ALA A 49 -24.49 3.92 -13.00
N ALA A 50 -23.81 3.97 -14.14
CA ALA A 50 -24.33 4.55 -15.38
C ALA A 50 -25.36 3.63 -16.09
N SER A 51 -25.25 2.30 -15.93
CA SER A 51 -26.10 1.31 -16.62
C SER A 51 -27.47 1.10 -15.96
N GLY A 52 -27.68 1.66 -14.78
CA GLY A 52 -28.97 1.63 -14.09
C GLY A 52 -29.07 0.67 -12.90
N PRO A 53 -30.27 0.60 -12.27
CA PRO A 53 -30.44 -0.04 -10.95
C PRO A 53 -30.08 -1.52 -10.91
N ALA A 54 -30.36 -2.29 -11.97
CA ALA A 54 -30.09 -3.72 -12.01
C ALA A 54 -28.58 -4.04 -12.00
N ALA A 55 -27.79 -3.32 -12.83
CA ALA A 55 -26.34 -3.46 -12.87
C ALA A 55 -25.71 -3.02 -11.53
N TYR A 56 -26.19 -1.93 -10.97
CA TYR A 56 -25.73 -1.43 -9.68
C TYR A 56 -26.01 -2.39 -8.53
N ALA A 57 -27.17 -3.04 -8.53
CA ALA A 57 -27.52 -4.06 -7.53
C ALA A 57 -26.58 -5.28 -7.59
N GLN A 58 -26.17 -5.71 -8.78
CA GLN A 58 -25.18 -6.79 -8.94
C GLN A 58 -23.82 -6.42 -8.34
N LEU A 59 -23.36 -5.20 -8.60
CA LEU A 59 -22.13 -4.69 -8.01
C LEU A 59 -22.22 -4.62 -6.48
N GLN A 60 -23.34 -4.12 -5.95
CA GLN A 60 -23.55 -4.05 -4.51
C GLN A 60 -23.59 -5.44 -3.85
N ALA A 61 -24.20 -6.43 -4.52
CA ALA A 61 -24.19 -7.80 -4.05
C ALA A 61 -22.78 -8.39 -3.97
N PHE A 62 -21.94 -8.11 -4.98
CA PHE A 62 -20.52 -8.48 -4.95
C PHE A 62 -19.77 -7.76 -3.83
N ALA A 63 -19.84 -6.44 -3.77
CA ALA A 63 -19.14 -5.62 -2.78
C ALA A 63 -19.57 -5.94 -1.33
N GLY A 64 -20.84 -6.30 -1.13
CA GLY A 64 -21.42 -6.71 0.15
C GLY A 64 -21.07 -8.15 0.56
N SER A 65 -20.61 -8.99 -0.37
CA SER A 65 -20.17 -10.35 -0.08
C SER A 65 -18.91 -10.35 0.79
N TRP A 66 -18.62 -11.44 1.49
CA TRP A 66 -17.41 -11.54 2.30
C TRP A 66 -16.13 -11.41 1.47
N ILE A 67 -16.11 -11.96 0.25
CA ILE A 67 -14.99 -11.83 -0.68
C ILE A 67 -14.83 -10.38 -1.14
N GLY A 68 -15.93 -9.74 -1.53
CA GLY A 68 -15.91 -8.32 -1.94
C GLY A 68 -15.41 -7.41 -0.82
N ARG A 69 -15.88 -7.63 0.42
CA ARG A 69 -15.40 -6.88 1.59
C ARG A 69 -13.93 -7.11 1.87
N LEU A 70 -13.43 -8.33 1.73
CA LEU A 70 -12.02 -8.66 1.91
C LEU A 70 -11.15 -7.94 0.86
N ILE A 71 -11.58 -7.95 -0.41
CA ILE A 71 -10.91 -7.24 -1.51
C ILE A 71 -10.89 -5.74 -1.24
N LEU A 72 -12.03 -5.15 -0.86
CA LEU A 72 -12.15 -3.74 -0.54
C LEU A 72 -11.31 -3.34 0.68
N PHE A 73 -11.26 -4.19 1.70
CA PHE A 73 -10.40 -3.96 2.88
C PHE A 73 -8.92 -3.95 2.50
N GLY A 74 -8.47 -4.94 1.74
CA GLY A 74 -7.09 -5.00 1.24
C GLY A 74 -6.74 -3.83 0.33
N TYR A 75 -7.67 -3.43 -0.55
CA TYR A 75 -7.51 -2.27 -1.41
C TYR A 75 -7.44 -0.97 -0.62
N THR A 76 -8.29 -0.80 0.41
CA THR A 76 -8.23 0.36 1.31
C THR A 76 -6.88 0.46 2.00
N TRP A 77 -6.38 -0.67 2.52
CA TRP A 77 -5.05 -0.69 3.12
C TRP A 77 -3.95 -0.35 2.11
N ALA A 78 -3.99 -0.92 0.91
CA ALA A 78 -3.04 -0.61 -0.15
C ALA A 78 -3.04 0.88 -0.49
N LEU A 79 -4.21 1.51 -0.57
CA LEU A 79 -4.37 2.94 -0.84
C LEU A 79 -3.75 3.78 0.28
N VAL A 80 -4.10 3.50 1.53
CA VAL A 80 -3.62 4.27 2.69
C VAL A 80 -2.10 4.08 2.87
N PHE A 81 -1.60 2.84 2.75
CA PHE A 81 -0.17 2.57 2.85
C PHE A 81 0.61 3.25 1.71
N HIS A 82 0.10 3.21 0.48
CA HIS A 82 0.72 3.86 -0.67
C HIS A 82 0.79 5.37 -0.49
N LEU A 83 -0.30 5.98 0.00
CA LEU A 83 -0.37 7.41 0.31
C LEU A 83 0.65 7.81 1.38
N LEU A 84 0.67 7.13 2.53
CA LEU A 84 1.59 7.45 3.63
C LEU A 84 3.06 7.23 3.24
N SER A 85 3.32 6.19 2.46
CA SER A 85 4.65 5.95 1.90
C SER A 85 5.05 7.01 0.87
N GLY A 86 4.10 7.48 0.05
CA GLY A 86 4.31 8.60 -0.87
C GLY A 86 4.66 9.89 -0.12
N ILE A 87 3.94 10.22 0.95
CA ILE A 87 4.25 11.37 1.82
C ILE A 87 5.67 11.25 2.39
N ARG A 88 6.07 10.05 2.83
CA ARG A 88 7.44 9.80 3.29
C ARG A 88 8.48 10.09 2.20
N TYR A 89 8.23 9.72 0.95
CA TYR A 89 9.14 10.05 -0.16
C TYR A 89 9.19 11.56 -0.42
N LEU A 90 8.07 12.27 -0.32
CA LEU A 90 8.05 13.73 -0.43
C LEU A 90 8.87 14.40 0.69
N ILE A 91 8.84 13.87 1.92
CA ILE A 91 9.68 14.36 3.02
C ILE A 91 11.17 14.20 2.67
N TRP A 92 11.54 13.05 2.08
CA TRP A 92 12.92 12.84 1.64
C TRP A 92 13.32 13.73 0.46
N ASP A 93 12.43 14.00 -0.48
CA ASP A 93 12.67 14.93 -1.58
C ASP A 93 12.92 16.37 -1.07
N LEU A 94 12.37 16.71 0.08
CA LEU A 94 12.67 17.98 0.79
C LEU A 94 13.98 17.93 1.61
N THR A 95 14.78 16.88 1.46
CA THR A 95 16.06 16.65 2.16
C THR A 95 15.95 16.42 3.67
N TYR A 96 14.76 16.11 4.20
CA TYR A 96 14.53 15.78 5.61
C TYR A 96 14.39 14.27 5.84
N GLY A 97 14.67 13.82 7.05
CA GLY A 97 14.39 12.43 7.46
C GLY A 97 15.39 11.39 6.96
N PHE A 98 16.63 11.81 6.59
CA PHE A 98 17.67 10.90 6.11
C PHE A 98 18.50 10.25 7.22
N GLU A 99 18.51 10.79 8.42
CA GLU A 99 19.21 10.17 9.53
C GLU A 99 18.64 8.76 9.80
N ALA A 100 19.49 7.83 10.22
CA ALA A 100 19.11 6.43 10.38
C ALA A 100 17.88 6.24 11.29
N ARG A 101 17.81 7.02 12.38
CA ARG A 101 16.70 6.99 13.34
C ARG A 101 15.41 7.57 12.74
N GLU A 102 15.50 8.70 12.05
CA GLU A 102 14.36 9.38 11.42
C GLU A 102 13.77 8.53 10.30
N ARG A 103 14.63 7.99 9.45
CA ARG A 103 14.24 7.09 8.36
C ARG A 103 13.48 5.88 8.87
N GLU A 104 13.96 5.26 9.95
CA GLU A 104 13.31 4.10 10.53
C GLU A 104 11.97 4.48 11.19
N TRP A 105 11.93 5.61 11.89
CA TRP A 105 10.70 6.11 12.51
C TRP A 105 9.63 6.44 11.46
N LEU A 106 9.96 7.18 10.40
CA LEU A 106 9.04 7.49 9.29
C LEU A 106 8.53 6.21 8.61
N THR A 107 9.40 5.21 8.47
CA THR A 107 9.05 3.93 7.88
C THR A 107 8.04 3.17 8.75
N ARG A 108 8.26 3.12 10.06
CA ARG A 108 7.33 2.50 11.03
C ARG A 108 6.02 3.28 11.13
N ALA A 109 6.09 4.61 11.12
CA ALA A 109 4.90 5.47 11.16
C ALA A 109 4.00 5.25 9.95
N ALA A 110 4.56 5.12 8.74
CA ALA A 110 3.80 4.80 7.54
C ALA A 110 3.12 3.44 7.62
N LEU A 111 3.83 2.41 8.11
CA LEU A 111 3.28 1.06 8.26
C LEU A 111 2.16 1.01 9.31
N ILE A 112 2.46 1.44 10.53
CA ILE A 112 1.51 1.40 11.65
C ILE A 112 0.33 2.33 11.36
N GLY A 113 0.60 3.54 10.89
CA GLY A 113 -0.42 4.52 10.53
C GLY A 113 -1.37 3.98 9.45
N SER A 114 -0.86 3.26 8.45
CA SER A 114 -1.72 2.67 7.41
C SER A 114 -2.67 1.60 7.97
N ILE A 115 -2.19 0.76 8.87
CA ILE A 115 -3.01 -0.28 9.51
C ILE A 115 -4.09 0.37 10.38
N VAL A 116 -3.69 1.31 11.25
CA VAL A 116 -4.62 1.99 12.17
C VAL A 116 -5.69 2.76 11.39
N LEU A 117 -5.29 3.56 10.40
CA LEU A 117 -6.24 4.33 9.59
C LEU A 117 -7.19 3.43 8.81
N THR A 118 -6.72 2.32 8.25
CA THR A 118 -7.58 1.36 7.56
C THR A 118 -8.63 0.78 8.50
N ILE A 119 -8.22 0.34 9.69
CA ILE A 119 -9.15 -0.20 10.68
C ILE A 119 -10.16 0.86 11.10
N LEU A 120 -9.72 2.08 11.39
CA LEU A 120 -10.60 3.19 11.79
C LEU A 120 -11.62 3.53 10.69
N LEU A 121 -11.20 3.59 9.44
CA LEU A 121 -12.10 3.83 8.30
C LEU A 121 -13.18 2.74 8.20
N TRP A 122 -12.80 1.47 8.36
CA TRP A 122 -13.75 0.37 8.27
C TRP A 122 -14.70 0.31 9.48
N VAL A 123 -14.21 0.58 10.69
CA VAL A 123 -15.05 0.73 11.88
C VAL A 123 -16.07 1.85 11.67
N LEU A 124 -15.64 2.99 11.12
CA LEU A 124 -16.54 4.11 10.82
C LEU A 124 -17.60 3.72 9.78
N VAL A 125 -17.21 3.06 8.69
CA VAL A 125 -18.14 2.58 7.66
C VAL A 125 -19.19 1.65 8.25
N PHE A 126 -18.79 0.69 9.09
CA PHE A 126 -19.75 -0.22 9.74
C PHE A 126 -20.64 0.50 10.76
N ALA A 127 -20.09 1.44 11.54
CA ALA A 127 -20.87 2.22 12.49
C ALA A 127 -21.93 3.11 11.81
N MET A 128 -21.65 3.60 10.61
CA MET A 128 -22.57 4.40 9.80
C MET A 128 -23.60 3.57 9.02
N GLY A 129 -23.63 2.24 9.22
CA GLY A 129 -24.59 1.34 8.58
C GLY A 129 -24.18 0.85 7.18
N GLY A 130 -22.96 1.12 6.75
CA GLY A 130 -22.40 0.65 5.46
C GLY A 130 -22.18 -0.86 5.35
N GLY A 131 -22.59 -1.62 6.35
CA GLY A 131 -22.50 -3.08 6.38
C GLY A 131 -23.81 -3.82 6.09
N ARG A 132 -24.90 -3.08 5.79
CA ARG A 132 -26.22 -3.66 5.50
C ARG A 132 -26.40 -3.93 4.03
#